data_a5956679a13d4e6348b617d2c623dea9
#
_entry.id   a5956679a13d4e6348b617d2c623dea9
#
_cell.length_a   1.000
_cell.length_b   1.000
_cell.length_c   1.000
_cell.angle_alpha   90.00
_cell.angle_beta   90.00
_cell.angle_gamma   90.00
#
_symmetry.space_group_name_H-M   'P 1'
#
loop_
_entity.id
_entity.type
_entity.pdbx_description
1 polymer ?
#
loop_
_entity_poly.entity_id
_entity_poly.type
_entity_poly.pdbx_seq_one_letter_code
_entity_poly.pdbx_strand_id
1 'polypeptide(L)'
;VTGCVNNSNMTSAGNSKSGIAGENYGTVRKSENNGDLSNSGNVGGITIENRNGKGQALLFIDDYADLSVNGEISECVNNGAISGKYDVGGIVAENYSCGKIENCANTAEVSGSMTGGIAGRASGCYKKSGIKNCQNSGNITAQGSYGGGIVGELINGLVYFCENTGDVNVENCNS
;
A
#
# COMPACT_ATOMS: atom_id res chain seq x y z
N VAL A 1 -0.29 -1.68 -16.01
CA VAL A 1 1.04 -2.28 -15.80
C VAL A 1 0.85 -3.73 -15.44
N THR A 2 1.52 -4.65 -16.12
CA THR A 2 1.39 -6.10 -15.87
C THR A 2 2.72 -6.81 -16.05
N GLY A 3 3.06 -7.72 -15.12
CA GLY A 3 4.24 -8.57 -15.22
C GLY A 3 5.58 -7.82 -15.12
N CYS A 4 5.62 -6.69 -14.44
CA CYS A 4 6.84 -5.91 -14.25
C CYS A 4 7.60 -6.36 -13.02
N VAL A 5 8.93 -6.34 -13.11
CA VAL A 5 9.81 -6.74 -12.01
C VAL A 5 10.85 -5.65 -11.75
N ASN A 6 10.95 -5.21 -10.51
CA ASN A 6 12.07 -4.40 -10.03
C ASN A 6 13.07 -5.28 -9.26
N ASN A 7 14.30 -5.36 -9.73
CA ASN A 7 15.39 -6.07 -9.06
C ASN A 7 16.46 -5.12 -8.50
N SER A 8 16.23 -3.82 -8.56
CA SER A 8 17.21 -2.82 -8.16
C SER A 8 16.86 -2.19 -6.83
N ASN A 9 17.84 -2.07 -5.95
CA ASN A 9 17.69 -1.29 -4.73
C ASN A 9 17.59 0.22 -5.07
N MET A 10 16.69 0.91 -4.42
CA MET A 10 16.52 2.35 -4.59
C MET A 10 16.64 3.07 -3.26
N THR A 11 17.71 3.83 -3.11
CA THR A 11 17.97 4.68 -1.94
C THR A 11 18.15 6.14 -2.38
N SER A 12 17.50 7.09 -1.74
CA SER A 12 17.79 8.52 -1.91
C SER A 12 17.16 9.35 -0.80
N ALA A 13 17.65 10.56 -0.61
CA ALA A 13 17.10 11.54 0.33
C ALA A 13 15.94 12.36 -0.26
N GLY A 14 15.34 11.93 -1.38
CA GLY A 14 14.26 12.65 -2.04
C GLY A 14 12.87 12.26 -1.54
N ASN A 15 11.84 12.72 -2.26
CA ASN A 15 10.43 12.42 -1.99
C ASN A 15 10.09 10.93 -2.19
N SER A 16 8.83 10.58 -2.05
CA SER A 16 8.28 9.20 -2.06
C SER A 16 8.79 8.24 -3.15
N LYS A 17 8.79 6.93 -2.90
CA LYS A 17 9.28 5.88 -3.81
C LYS A 17 8.39 4.66 -3.89
N SER A 18 8.51 3.98 -5.03
CA SER A 18 7.90 2.66 -5.24
C SER A 18 8.73 1.81 -6.19
N GLY A 19 8.56 0.50 -6.10
CA GLY A 19 9.27 -0.45 -6.98
C GLY A 19 8.73 -0.48 -8.40
N ILE A 20 7.43 -0.27 -8.62
CA ILE A 20 6.79 -0.48 -9.93
C ILE A 20 6.17 0.80 -10.50
N ALA A 21 5.32 1.50 -9.74
CA ALA A 21 4.65 2.71 -10.24
C ALA A 21 4.43 3.72 -9.12
N GLY A 22 4.66 5.01 -9.37
CA GLY A 22 4.45 6.06 -8.39
C GLY A 22 2.98 6.15 -8.00
N GLU A 23 2.13 6.53 -8.92
CA GLU A 23 0.69 6.65 -8.73
C GLU A 23 -0.05 5.67 -9.64
N ASN A 24 -1.06 4.98 -9.11
CA ASN A 24 -1.90 4.07 -9.86
C ASN A 24 -3.35 4.53 -9.88
N TYR A 25 -3.82 4.91 -11.06
CA TYR A 25 -5.22 5.22 -11.36
C TYR A 25 -5.90 4.16 -12.23
N GLY A 26 -5.20 3.09 -12.53
CA GLY A 26 -5.64 1.99 -13.36
C GLY A 26 -5.30 0.66 -12.72
N THR A 27 -4.72 -0.27 -13.48
CA THR A 27 -4.39 -1.61 -12.99
C THR A 27 -2.89 -1.87 -12.94
N VAL A 28 -2.38 -2.28 -11.79
CA VAL A 28 -1.06 -2.90 -11.62
C VAL A 28 -1.27 -4.36 -11.22
N ARG A 29 -0.77 -5.28 -12.03
CA ARG A 29 -1.05 -6.71 -11.85
C ARG A 29 0.17 -7.59 -12.09
N LYS A 30 0.29 -8.69 -11.34
CA LYS A 30 1.35 -9.71 -11.50
C LYS A 30 2.75 -9.10 -11.55
N SER A 31 2.98 -8.10 -10.72
CA SER A 31 4.23 -7.36 -10.68
C SER A 31 4.96 -7.60 -9.38
N GLU A 32 6.28 -7.51 -9.41
CA GLU A 32 7.13 -7.93 -8.31
C GLU A 32 8.19 -6.87 -8.00
N ASN A 33 8.39 -6.58 -6.72
CA ASN A 33 9.52 -5.79 -6.23
C ASN A 33 10.44 -6.70 -5.41
N ASN A 34 11.66 -6.89 -5.89
CA ASN A 34 12.74 -7.64 -5.23
C ASN A 34 13.83 -6.72 -4.67
N GLY A 35 13.82 -5.43 -5.06
CA GLY A 35 14.80 -4.46 -4.60
C GLY A 35 14.39 -3.80 -3.29
N ASP A 36 15.37 -3.50 -2.45
CA ASP A 36 15.15 -2.73 -1.23
C ASP A 36 14.85 -1.27 -1.56
N LEU A 37 13.83 -0.72 -0.92
CA LEU A 37 13.43 0.67 -1.11
C LEU A 37 13.59 1.45 0.20
N SER A 38 14.39 2.51 0.18
CA SER A 38 14.62 3.35 1.34
C SER A 38 14.52 4.83 1.00
N ASN A 39 13.77 5.60 1.80
CA ASN A 39 13.53 7.02 1.54
C ASN A 39 13.16 7.82 2.79
N SER A 40 13.24 9.17 2.68
CA SER A 40 12.72 10.12 3.67
C SER A 40 11.27 10.55 3.46
N GLY A 41 10.54 9.92 2.55
CA GLY A 41 9.11 10.16 2.25
C GLY A 41 8.24 8.91 2.44
N ASN A 42 7.14 8.84 1.70
CA ASN A 42 6.27 7.67 1.64
C ASN A 42 6.92 6.58 0.78
N VAL A 43 6.79 5.32 1.17
CA VAL A 43 7.35 4.21 0.40
C VAL A 43 6.36 3.06 0.30
N GLY A 44 6.10 2.63 -0.93
CA GLY A 44 5.31 1.44 -1.22
C GLY A 44 6.10 0.44 -2.07
N GLY A 45 6.07 -0.83 -1.73
CA GLY A 45 6.80 -1.85 -2.48
C GLY A 45 6.39 -1.91 -3.95
N ILE A 46 5.12 -1.76 -4.24
CA ILE A 46 4.58 -1.76 -5.60
C ILE A 46 4.21 -0.35 -6.06
N THR A 47 3.40 0.41 -5.30
CA THR A 47 3.03 1.79 -5.64
C THR A 47 3.10 2.71 -4.42
N ILE A 48 3.28 4.02 -4.63
CA ILE A 48 3.12 5.01 -3.57
C ILE A 48 1.64 5.20 -3.28
N GLU A 49 0.88 5.58 -4.30
CA GLU A 49 -0.56 5.83 -4.21
C GLU A 49 -1.36 4.91 -5.12
N ASN A 50 -2.45 4.39 -4.60
CA ASN A 50 -3.45 3.65 -5.34
C ASN A 50 -4.82 4.28 -5.12
N ARG A 51 -5.40 4.86 -6.16
CA ARG A 51 -6.64 5.64 -6.02
C ARG A 51 -7.50 5.63 -7.29
N ASN A 52 -8.77 6.00 -7.13
CA ASN A 52 -9.66 6.20 -8.27
C ASN A 52 -9.24 7.44 -9.08
N GLY A 53 -9.11 7.30 -10.39
CA GLY A 53 -8.66 8.33 -11.32
C GLY A 53 -9.59 9.53 -11.53
N LYS A 54 -10.75 9.57 -10.88
CA LYS A 54 -11.72 10.68 -10.97
C LYS A 54 -11.87 11.45 -9.65
N GLY A 55 -10.78 11.90 -9.08
CA GLY A 55 -10.87 12.99 -8.13
C GLY A 55 -11.11 14.29 -8.87
N GLN A 56 -12.34 14.75 -8.99
CA GLN A 56 -12.83 16.14 -9.11
C GLN A 56 -13.96 16.45 -10.10
N ALA A 57 -14.38 15.58 -11.02
CA ALA A 57 -15.26 16.06 -12.09
C ALA A 57 -16.76 15.74 -12.00
N LEU A 58 -17.23 15.01 -10.99
CA LEU A 58 -18.66 14.62 -10.95
C LEU A 58 -19.31 14.74 -9.58
N LEU A 59 -19.49 15.98 -9.12
CA LEU A 59 -20.27 16.30 -7.91
C LEU A 59 -21.80 16.17 -8.10
N PHE A 60 -22.29 15.78 -9.27
CA PHE A 60 -23.73 15.90 -9.59
C PHE A 60 -24.38 14.70 -10.27
N ILE A 61 -23.82 13.50 -10.21
CA ILE A 61 -24.48 12.31 -10.77
C ILE A 61 -24.61 11.26 -9.69
N ASP A 62 -25.84 10.95 -9.31
CA ASP A 62 -26.21 9.95 -8.29
C ASP A 62 -25.90 8.48 -8.69
N ASP A 63 -25.36 8.24 -9.88
CA ASP A 63 -25.02 6.91 -10.36
C ASP A 63 -23.50 6.70 -10.46
N TYR A 64 -22.87 6.52 -9.32
CA TYR A 64 -21.44 6.21 -9.20
C TYR A 64 -21.06 4.80 -9.70
N ALA A 65 -21.99 4.08 -10.29
CA ALA A 65 -21.81 2.65 -10.54
C ALA A 65 -20.98 2.31 -11.77
N ASP A 66 -20.74 3.23 -12.71
CA ASP A 66 -20.23 2.83 -14.03
C ASP A 66 -19.08 3.68 -14.63
N LEU A 67 -18.39 4.49 -13.84
CA LEU A 67 -17.22 5.23 -14.33
C LEU A 67 -15.94 4.87 -13.55
N SER A 68 -15.79 3.59 -13.26
CA SER A 68 -14.74 3.07 -12.39
C SER A 68 -13.46 2.77 -13.14
N VAL A 69 -12.62 3.77 -13.33
CA VAL A 69 -11.19 3.49 -13.36
C VAL A 69 -10.71 3.55 -11.90
N ASN A 70 -10.99 2.50 -11.15
CA ASN A 70 -10.46 2.36 -9.80
C ASN A 70 -9.01 1.92 -9.89
N GLY A 71 -8.14 2.52 -9.14
CA GLY A 71 -6.80 1.99 -8.94
C GLY A 71 -6.92 0.55 -8.39
N GLU A 72 -6.46 -0.43 -9.14
CA GLU A 72 -6.43 -1.83 -8.74
C GLU A 72 -4.99 -2.32 -8.69
N ILE A 73 -4.62 -2.93 -7.58
CA ILE A 73 -3.36 -3.67 -7.42
C ILE A 73 -3.74 -5.12 -7.13
N SER A 74 -3.32 -6.05 -7.99
CA SER A 74 -3.67 -7.45 -7.81
C SER A 74 -2.54 -8.40 -8.17
N GLU A 75 -2.47 -9.52 -7.44
CA GLU A 75 -1.48 -10.58 -7.68
C GLU A 75 -0.03 -10.05 -7.68
N CYS A 76 0.26 -9.04 -6.86
CA CYS A 76 1.58 -8.43 -6.76
C CYS A 76 2.32 -8.90 -5.51
N VAL A 77 3.64 -8.96 -5.59
CA VAL A 77 4.49 -9.43 -4.49
C VAL A 77 5.59 -8.41 -4.20
N ASN A 78 5.82 -8.15 -2.92
CA ASN A 78 7.01 -7.43 -2.46
C ASN A 78 7.92 -8.36 -1.67
N ASN A 79 9.15 -8.52 -2.13
CA ASN A 79 10.22 -9.29 -1.49
C ASN A 79 11.39 -8.42 -1.02
N GLY A 80 11.42 -7.15 -1.39
CA GLY A 80 12.46 -6.21 -0.95
C GLY A 80 12.08 -5.49 0.33
N ALA A 81 13.04 -5.22 1.20
CA ALA A 81 12.83 -4.47 2.42
C ALA A 81 12.39 -3.02 2.14
N ILE A 82 11.41 -2.54 2.87
CA ILE A 82 10.80 -1.22 2.68
C ILE A 82 11.05 -0.36 3.91
N SER A 83 11.66 0.82 3.72
CA SER A 83 11.90 1.77 4.79
C SER A 83 11.55 3.20 4.36
N GLY A 84 10.75 3.89 5.14
CA GLY A 84 10.30 5.27 4.86
C GLY A 84 10.09 6.09 6.11
N LYS A 85 9.87 7.40 5.93
CA LYS A 85 9.68 8.30 7.07
C LYS A 85 8.21 8.48 7.46
N TYR A 86 7.29 8.41 6.50
CA TYR A 86 5.86 8.70 6.74
C TYR A 86 5.00 7.46 6.55
N ASP A 87 4.18 7.41 5.51
CA ASP A 87 3.32 6.27 5.23
C ASP A 87 4.11 5.20 4.47
N VAL A 88 4.19 4.01 5.04
CA VAL A 88 5.01 2.92 4.52
C VAL A 88 4.21 1.64 4.46
N GLY A 89 4.16 1.05 3.28
CA GLY A 89 3.45 -0.21 3.07
C GLY A 89 4.24 -1.18 2.22
N GLY A 90 4.16 -2.46 2.53
CA GLY A 90 4.83 -3.49 1.74
C GLY A 90 4.34 -3.54 0.29
N ILE A 91 3.09 -3.19 0.04
CA ILE A 91 2.52 -3.09 -1.32
C ILE A 91 2.27 -1.63 -1.69
N VAL A 92 1.58 -0.85 -0.86
CA VAL A 92 1.24 0.54 -1.14
C VAL A 92 1.44 1.42 0.08
N ALA A 93 2.02 2.62 -0.08
CA ALA A 93 2.08 3.57 1.02
C ALA A 93 0.66 4.07 1.36
N GLU A 94 -0.09 4.53 0.37
CA GLU A 94 -1.40 5.14 0.54
C GLU A 94 -2.44 4.58 -0.45
N ASN A 95 -3.50 3.97 0.07
CA ASN A 95 -4.64 3.47 -0.72
C ASN A 95 -5.86 4.35 -0.47
N TYR A 96 -6.24 5.16 -1.46
CA TYR A 96 -7.30 6.16 -1.35
C TYR A 96 -8.50 5.91 -2.26
N SER A 97 -9.61 6.58 -1.94
CA SER A 97 -10.72 6.81 -2.87
C SER A 97 -11.16 5.55 -3.63
N CYS A 98 -11.49 4.50 -2.91
CA CYS A 98 -11.94 3.24 -3.47
C CYS A 98 -10.89 2.40 -4.22
N GLY A 99 -9.60 2.62 -4.00
CA GLY A 99 -8.55 1.74 -4.50
C GLY A 99 -8.72 0.30 -4.00
N LYS A 100 -8.52 -0.68 -4.88
CA LYS A 100 -8.58 -2.12 -4.56
C LYS A 100 -7.19 -2.71 -4.48
N ILE A 101 -6.98 -3.57 -3.49
CA ILE A 101 -5.76 -4.38 -3.37
C ILE A 101 -6.22 -5.82 -3.12
N GLU A 102 -5.91 -6.73 -4.03
CA GLU A 102 -6.36 -8.11 -3.93
C GLU A 102 -5.25 -9.11 -4.23
N ASN A 103 -5.21 -10.21 -3.46
CA ASN A 103 -4.30 -11.34 -3.70
C ASN A 103 -2.83 -10.91 -3.77
N CYS A 104 -2.43 -9.96 -2.95
CA CYS A 104 -1.06 -9.45 -2.88
C CYS A 104 -0.33 -10.01 -1.65
N ALA A 105 0.99 -10.11 -1.75
CA ALA A 105 1.82 -10.60 -0.66
C ALA A 105 3.02 -9.68 -0.39
N ASN A 106 3.31 -9.46 0.89
CA ASN A 106 4.57 -8.90 1.35
C ASN A 106 5.32 -9.94 2.17
N THR A 107 6.57 -10.21 1.79
CA THR A 107 7.43 -11.16 2.49
C THR A 107 8.59 -10.51 3.21
N ALA A 108 8.83 -9.23 2.96
CA ALA A 108 9.98 -8.50 3.47
C ALA A 108 9.62 -7.56 4.63
N GLU A 109 10.63 -7.15 5.36
CA GLU A 109 10.51 -6.18 6.45
C GLU A 109 10.00 -4.82 5.95
N VAL A 110 9.11 -4.19 6.75
CA VAL A 110 8.57 -2.86 6.47
C VAL A 110 8.76 -1.97 7.70
N SER A 111 9.38 -0.79 7.51
CA SER A 111 9.66 0.13 8.61
C SER A 111 9.35 1.59 8.25
N GLY A 112 8.76 2.33 9.19
CA GLY A 112 8.41 3.75 9.01
C GLY A 112 7.57 4.32 10.15
N SER A 113 7.00 5.51 9.97
CA SER A 113 6.18 6.13 11.01
C SER A 113 4.79 5.49 11.08
N MET A 114 4.06 5.49 10.00
CA MET A 114 2.77 4.83 9.85
C MET A 114 2.96 3.62 8.94
N THR A 115 2.93 2.42 9.50
CA THR A 115 3.48 1.26 8.80
C THR A 115 2.49 0.10 8.76
N GLY A 116 2.29 -0.47 7.59
CA GLY A 116 1.49 -1.68 7.39
C GLY A 116 2.13 -2.68 6.45
N GLY A 117 1.92 -3.96 6.68
CA GLY A 117 2.49 -5.02 5.86
C GLY A 117 2.00 -4.98 4.40
N ILE A 118 0.79 -4.50 4.18
CA ILE A 118 0.22 -4.30 2.83
C ILE A 118 0.07 -2.81 2.54
N ALA A 119 -0.56 -2.03 3.42
CA ALA A 119 -0.77 -0.61 3.21
C ALA A 119 -0.36 0.20 4.45
N GLY A 120 0.39 1.29 4.26
CA GLY A 120 0.68 2.23 5.35
C GLY A 120 -0.59 2.89 5.84
N ARG A 121 -1.31 3.52 4.94
CA ARG A 121 -2.64 4.12 5.18
C ARG A 121 -3.65 3.62 4.15
N ALA A 122 -4.86 3.34 4.60
CA ALA A 122 -5.97 3.05 3.71
C ALA A 122 -7.20 3.88 4.07
N SER A 123 -7.74 4.61 3.09
CA SER A 123 -8.99 5.34 3.22
C SER A 123 -9.86 5.13 1.98
N GLY A 124 -11.10 4.76 2.16
CA GLY A 124 -11.89 4.36 1.01
C GLY A 124 -13.40 4.46 1.16
N CYS A 125 -14.10 4.00 0.14
CA CYS A 125 -15.55 3.93 0.10
C CYS A 125 -16.05 2.65 0.78
N TYR A 126 -17.12 2.74 1.54
CA TYR A 126 -17.71 1.65 2.31
C TYR A 126 -18.20 0.42 1.50
N LYS A 127 -18.25 0.45 0.17
CA LYS A 127 -18.96 -0.59 -0.59
C LYS A 127 -18.18 -1.30 -1.69
N LYS A 128 -17.09 -0.76 -2.22
CA LYS A 128 -16.41 -1.33 -3.42
C LYS A 128 -14.90 -1.33 -3.38
N SER A 129 -14.30 -0.75 -2.36
CA SER A 129 -12.85 -0.70 -2.19
C SER A 129 -12.44 -1.50 -0.98
N GLY A 130 -11.27 -2.02 -1.01
CA GLY A 130 -10.75 -2.72 0.15
C GLY A 130 -9.49 -3.50 -0.14
N ILE A 131 -8.95 -4.02 0.94
CA ILE A 131 -7.80 -4.91 0.92
C ILE A 131 -8.32 -6.31 1.20
N LYS A 132 -8.13 -7.21 0.23
CA LYS A 132 -8.71 -8.56 0.29
C LYS A 132 -7.70 -9.64 -0.06
N ASN A 133 -7.79 -10.78 0.63
CA ASN A 133 -6.96 -11.96 0.36
C ASN A 133 -5.47 -11.64 0.29
N CYS A 134 -4.99 -10.69 1.09
CA CYS A 134 -3.59 -10.30 1.12
C CYS A 134 -2.87 -10.94 2.30
N GLN A 135 -1.58 -11.19 2.12
CA GLN A 135 -0.75 -11.82 3.13
C GLN A 135 0.48 -10.98 3.44
N ASN A 136 0.80 -10.88 4.72
CA ASN A 136 2.07 -10.33 5.18
C ASN A 136 2.80 -11.37 6.03
N SER A 137 4.02 -11.69 5.65
CA SER A 137 4.94 -12.50 6.46
C SER A 137 6.19 -11.73 6.90
N GLY A 138 6.38 -10.52 6.40
CA GLY A 138 7.47 -9.65 6.81
C GLY A 138 7.20 -8.98 8.16
N ASN A 139 8.25 -8.71 8.91
CA ASN A 139 8.15 -7.99 10.18
C ASN A 139 7.85 -6.51 9.95
N ILE A 140 7.05 -5.94 10.84
CA ILE A 140 6.63 -4.55 10.79
C ILE A 140 7.26 -3.79 11.97
N THR A 141 7.93 -2.68 11.68
CA THR A 141 8.45 -1.76 12.70
C THR A 141 7.85 -0.37 12.48
N ALA A 142 6.88 0.02 13.29
CA ALA A 142 6.28 1.34 13.26
C ALA A 142 6.96 2.25 14.28
N GLN A 143 7.65 3.29 13.80
CA GLN A 143 8.33 4.30 14.62
C GLN A 143 7.40 5.40 15.11
N GLY A 144 6.19 5.48 14.56
CA GLY A 144 5.10 6.36 14.99
C GLY A 144 4.03 5.60 15.77
N SER A 145 2.85 6.21 15.90
CA SER A 145 1.74 5.66 16.70
C SER A 145 0.91 4.58 15.99
N TYR A 146 1.12 4.34 14.69
CA TYR A 146 0.27 3.45 13.91
C TYR A 146 1.09 2.36 13.22
N GLY A 147 0.92 1.14 13.69
CA GLY A 147 1.52 -0.05 13.08
C GLY A 147 0.51 -1.19 12.99
N GLY A 148 0.48 -1.87 11.87
CA GLY A 148 -0.42 -2.99 11.65
C GLY A 148 0.16 -4.05 10.72
N GLY A 149 -0.10 -5.32 11.01
CA GLY A 149 0.37 -6.42 10.15
C GLY A 149 -0.15 -6.36 8.73
N ILE A 150 -1.32 -5.76 8.50
CA ILE A 150 -1.90 -5.54 7.17
C ILE A 150 -1.97 -4.05 6.85
N VAL A 151 -2.57 -3.23 7.71
CA VAL A 151 -2.77 -1.79 7.48
C VAL A 151 -2.33 -1.02 8.71
N GLY A 152 -1.49 0.02 8.55
CA GLY A 152 -1.07 0.90 9.63
C GLY A 152 -2.23 1.74 10.15
N GLU A 153 -2.92 2.48 9.28
CA GLU A 153 -4.12 3.24 9.61
C GLU A 153 -5.24 2.96 8.60
N LEU A 154 -6.42 2.56 9.12
CA LEU A 154 -7.61 2.34 8.31
C LEU A 154 -8.68 3.39 8.62
N ILE A 155 -9.00 4.22 7.62
CA ILE A 155 -10.05 5.25 7.70
C ILE A 155 -11.14 4.92 6.69
N ASN A 156 -12.31 4.48 7.15
CA ASN A 156 -13.46 4.19 6.28
C ASN A 156 -13.13 3.23 5.12
N GLY A 157 -12.75 2.02 5.40
CA GLY A 157 -12.41 1.00 4.40
C GLY A 157 -12.74 -0.41 4.88
N LEU A 158 -12.53 -1.38 4.00
CA LEU A 158 -12.73 -2.80 4.29
C LEU A 158 -11.40 -3.55 4.16
N VAL A 159 -11.07 -4.33 5.19
CA VAL A 159 -9.98 -5.31 5.17
C VAL A 159 -10.60 -6.67 5.52
N TYR A 160 -10.47 -7.65 4.64
CA TYR A 160 -11.10 -8.95 4.84
C TYR A 160 -10.33 -10.09 4.18
N PHE A 161 -10.35 -11.24 4.83
CA PHE A 161 -9.62 -12.44 4.40
C PHE A 161 -8.10 -12.19 4.22
N CYS A 162 -7.52 -11.33 5.06
CA CYS A 162 -6.10 -11.05 5.06
C CYS A 162 -5.43 -11.74 6.25
N GLU A 163 -4.18 -12.11 6.08
CA GLU A 163 -3.38 -12.81 7.09
C GLU A 163 -2.06 -12.07 7.35
N ASN A 164 -1.69 -11.96 8.62
CA ASN A 164 -0.37 -11.53 9.02
C ASN A 164 0.29 -12.59 9.89
N THR A 165 1.49 -13.02 9.49
CA THR A 165 2.32 -13.96 10.25
C THR A 165 3.64 -13.33 10.71
N GLY A 166 3.97 -12.12 10.25
CA GLY A 166 5.13 -11.37 10.71
C GLY A 166 4.90 -10.68 12.06
N ASP A 167 5.97 -10.42 12.78
CA ASP A 167 5.92 -9.66 14.03
C ASP A 167 5.58 -8.18 13.77
N VAL A 168 4.83 -7.58 14.70
CA VAL A 168 4.48 -6.15 14.64
C VAL A 168 5.01 -5.45 15.88
N ASN A 169 5.98 -4.56 15.69
CA ASN A 169 6.56 -3.72 16.73
C ASN A 169 6.17 -2.25 16.52
N VAL A 170 5.59 -1.62 17.55
CA VAL A 170 5.24 -0.18 17.52
C VAL A 170 6.04 0.52 18.61
N GLU A 171 7.03 1.35 18.22
CA GLU A 171 8.02 1.92 19.13
C GLU A 171 7.50 3.10 19.96
N ASN A 172 6.63 3.93 19.41
CA ASN A 172 6.11 5.15 20.05
C ASN A 172 4.60 5.04 20.37
N CYS A 173 4.20 4.04 21.13
CA CYS A 173 2.89 4.04 21.75
C CYS A 173 2.88 5.07 22.88
N ASN A 174 2.38 6.28 22.65
CA ASN A 174 2.07 7.20 23.73
C ASN A 174 0.95 6.58 24.58
N SER A 175 1.32 6.07 25.74
CA SER A 175 0.41 5.61 26.81
C SER A 175 -0.29 6.78 27.49
#